data_a6712c8df61a16846f353aa4e0a70813
#
_entry.id   a6712c8df61a16846f353aa4e0a70813
#
_cell.length_a   1.000
_cell.length_b   1.000
_cell.length_c   1.000
_cell.angle_alpha   90.00
_cell.angle_beta   90.00
_cell.angle_gamma   90.00
#
_symmetry.space_group_name_H-M   'P 1'
#
loop_
_entity.id
_entity.type
_entity.pdbx_description
1 polymer ?
#
loop_
_entity_poly.entity_id
_entity_poly.type
_entity_poly.pdbx_seq_one_letter_code
_entity_poly.pdbx_strand_id
1 'polypeptide(L)'
;MEILLQDKKAFAYTAAHALEAGKPSVVFIHGAGLDHSSFALQSRYFGYHGWNVLALDLPGHGRSEGPPLATIAAMADWVVEVLDQLNIEKAVLVGHSMGSLIALDAAARHAQRVEKIALVAVAYPMKVTEPFLDAARRNDLAAFDMHTIWGHAAQVPLGGNPNPGMWMYGDNLARLRRLAPGVLHSDLKASSDFVLSGTVQCPVLFILGKRDVMTPPRAAGELRGKISPSQLTVVDSSGHGLMGEAPDATLDALVAFLRR
;
A
#
# COMPACT_ATOMS: atom_id res chain seq x y z
N MET A 1 0.00 17.63 -2.46
CA MET A 1 1.20 18.47 -2.66
C MET A 1 2.04 17.88 -3.77
N GLU A 2 2.73 18.72 -4.53
CA GLU A 2 3.73 18.29 -5.51
C GLU A 2 5.13 18.43 -4.89
N ILE A 3 5.99 17.46 -5.11
CA ILE A 3 7.35 17.36 -4.60
C ILE A 3 8.26 17.17 -5.81
N LEU A 4 9.33 17.91 -5.94
CA LEU A 4 10.29 17.74 -7.02
C LEU A 4 11.41 16.81 -6.56
N LEU A 5 11.52 15.63 -7.19
CA LEU A 5 12.57 14.64 -6.94
C LEU A 5 13.29 14.35 -8.26
N GLN A 6 14.61 14.59 -8.32
CA GLN A 6 15.42 14.30 -9.52
C GLN A 6 14.77 14.84 -10.81
N ASP A 7 14.32 16.11 -10.78
CA ASP A 7 13.61 16.80 -11.87
C ASP A 7 12.29 16.19 -12.33
N LYS A 8 11.70 15.28 -11.53
CA LYS A 8 10.38 14.70 -11.76
C LYS A 8 9.41 15.08 -10.65
N LYS A 9 8.15 15.27 -11.02
CA LYS A 9 7.11 15.54 -10.04
C LYS A 9 6.67 14.24 -9.35
N ALA A 10 6.77 14.24 -8.03
CA ALA A 10 6.14 13.28 -7.15
C ALA A 10 4.89 13.91 -6.53
N PHE A 11 3.83 13.14 -6.35
CA PHE A 11 2.61 13.59 -5.72
C PHE A 11 2.36 12.88 -4.39
N ALA A 12 2.00 13.66 -3.36
CA ALA A 12 1.50 13.17 -2.09
C ALA A 12 0.18 13.87 -1.73
N TYR A 13 -0.85 13.12 -1.39
CA TYR A 13 -2.04 13.67 -0.75
C TYR A 13 -1.77 13.85 0.74
N THR A 14 -2.02 15.07 1.25
CA THR A 14 -1.68 15.48 2.62
C THR A 14 -2.93 15.74 3.49
N ALA A 15 -4.06 15.09 3.17
CA ALA A 15 -5.35 15.35 3.82
C ALA A 15 -5.78 16.82 3.77
N ALA A 16 -5.32 17.57 2.76
CA ALA A 16 -5.52 19.01 2.58
C ALA A 16 -4.89 19.90 3.69
N HIS A 17 -3.94 19.38 4.45
CA HIS A 17 -3.18 20.12 5.45
C HIS A 17 -1.73 20.34 5.01
N ALA A 18 -1.13 21.44 5.43
CA ALA A 18 0.30 21.65 5.32
C ALA A 18 1.03 20.72 6.32
N LEU A 19 2.26 20.35 5.98
CA LEU A 19 3.12 19.64 6.93
C LEU A 19 3.59 20.59 8.02
N GLU A 20 3.55 20.16 9.27
CA GLU A 20 3.93 20.95 10.43
C GLU A 20 5.12 20.31 11.14
N ALA A 21 6.15 21.10 11.42
CA ALA A 21 7.31 20.63 12.18
C ALA A 21 6.91 20.13 13.58
N GLY A 22 7.52 19.01 13.99
CA GLY A 22 7.27 18.42 15.31
C GLY A 22 6.04 17.52 15.39
N LYS A 23 5.18 17.48 14.36
CA LYS A 23 4.11 16.47 14.31
C LYS A 23 4.64 15.11 13.82
N PRO A 24 4.13 13.99 14.36
CA PRO A 24 4.47 12.69 13.83
C PRO A 24 4.00 12.55 12.37
N SER A 25 4.75 11.79 11.57
CA SER A 25 4.48 11.62 10.15
C SER A 25 4.06 10.19 9.83
N VAL A 26 3.01 10.04 9.01
CA VAL A 26 2.56 8.76 8.48
C VAL A 26 2.53 8.80 6.95
N VAL A 27 3.15 7.79 6.34
CA VAL A 27 3.20 7.61 4.89
C VAL A 27 2.34 6.42 4.51
N PHE A 28 1.37 6.63 3.63
CA PHE A 28 0.55 5.58 3.05
C PHE A 28 1.05 5.22 1.65
N ILE A 29 1.29 3.93 1.42
CA ILE A 29 1.89 3.39 0.20
C ILE A 29 0.90 2.40 -0.43
N HIS A 30 0.42 2.72 -1.62
CA HIS A 30 -0.58 1.93 -2.33
C HIS A 30 -0.06 0.58 -2.86
N GLY A 31 -0.98 -0.30 -3.26
CA GLY A 31 -0.70 -1.58 -3.92
C GLY A 31 -0.48 -1.43 -5.43
N ALA A 32 -0.15 -2.55 -6.07
CA ALA A 32 0.08 -2.62 -7.51
C ALA A 32 -1.07 -2.01 -8.32
N GLY A 33 -0.75 -1.13 -9.27
CA GLY A 33 -1.71 -0.49 -10.17
C GLY A 33 -2.70 0.48 -9.51
N LEU A 34 -2.50 0.85 -8.25
CA LEU A 34 -3.35 1.76 -7.50
C LEU A 34 -2.73 3.17 -7.39
N ASP A 35 -3.28 4.02 -6.53
CA ASP A 35 -2.82 5.37 -6.25
C ASP A 35 -3.14 5.79 -4.80
N HIS A 36 -2.78 7.01 -4.42
CA HIS A 36 -3.01 7.59 -3.09
C HIS A 36 -4.46 7.46 -2.59
N SER A 37 -5.44 7.46 -3.49
CA SER A 37 -6.85 7.43 -3.12
C SER A 37 -7.27 6.10 -2.50
N SER A 38 -6.44 5.04 -2.59
CA SER A 38 -6.66 3.76 -1.92
C SER A 38 -6.80 3.90 -0.40
N PHE A 39 -6.13 4.90 0.18
CA PHE A 39 -6.16 5.21 1.61
C PHE A 39 -6.95 6.48 1.93
N ALA A 40 -7.88 6.91 1.06
CA ALA A 40 -8.57 8.19 1.21
C ALA A 40 -9.24 8.38 2.58
N LEU A 41 -9.90 7.34 3.11
CA LEU A 41 -10.60 7.40 4.39
C LEU A 41 -9.61 7.44 5.57
N GLN A 42 -8.60 6.57 5.55
CA GLN A 42 -7.60 6.45 6.61
C GLN A 42 -6.71 7.70 6.66
N SER A 43 -6.21 8.14 5.51
CA SER A 43 -5.32 9.32 5.43
C SER A 43 -6.01 10.60 5.91
N ARG A 44 -7.30 10.79 5.57
CA ARG A 44 -8.07 11.94 6.09
C ARG A 44 -8.19 11.91 7.60
N TYR A 45 -8.49 10.75 8.19
CA TYR A 45 -8.58 10.65 9.64
C TYR A 45 -7.31 11.14 10.33
N PHE A 46 -6.14 10.61 9.93
CA PHE A 46 -4.86 10.99 10.55
C PHE A 46 -4.53 12.47 10.35
N GLY A 47 -4.82 13.03 9.18
CA GLY A 47 -4.63 14.47 8.92
C GLY A 47 -5.43 15.37 9.87
N TYR A 48 -6.67 14.98 10.21
CA TYR A 48 -7.50 15.71 11.17
C TYR A 48 -7.20 15.37 12.64
N HIS A 49 -6.31 14.42 12.92
CA HIS A 49 -5.98 13.96 14.27
C HIS A 49 -4.51 14.13 14.63
N GLY A 50 -3.89 15.20 14.12
CA GLY A 50 -2.59 15.68 14.60
C GLY A 50 -1.38 15.03 13.93
N TRP A 51 -1.54 14.41 12.75
CA TRP A 51 -0.46 13.79 11.99
C TRP A 51 -0.12 14.59 10.73
N ASN A 52 1.15 14.62 10.37
CA ASN A 52 1.57 14.87 9.00
C ASN A 52 1.25 13.63 8.16
N VAL A 53 0.51 13.81 7.09
CA VAL A 53 0.06 12.71 6.22
C VAL A 53 0.67 12.84 4.85
N LEU A 54 1.20 11.74 4.35
CA LEU A 54 1.66 11.57 2.96
C LEU A 54 1.05 10.30 2.39
N ALA A 55 -0.05 10.38 1.65
CA ALA A 55 -0.49 9.27 0.81
C ALA A 55 0.13 9.46 -0.57
N LEU A 56 1.08 8.60 -0.91
CA LEU A 56 1.94 8.75 -2.08
C LEU A 56 1.29 8.18 -3.34
N ASP A 57 1.56 8.84 -4.48
CA ASP A 57 1.53 8.18 -5.77
C ASP A 57 2.96 7.77 -6.12
N LEU A 58 3.22 6.49 -6.29
CA LEU A 58 4.54 6.00 -6.72
C LEU A 58 4.86 6.47 -8.14
N PRO A 59 6.13 6.53 -8.57
CA PRO A 59 6.48 6.88 -9.95
C PRO A 59 5.71 6.05 -10.98
N GLY A 60 5.13 6.75 -11.98
CA GLY A 60 4.27 6.14 -13.01
C GLY A 60 2.82 5.91 -12.59
N HIS A 61 2.43 6.32 -11.38
CA HIS A 61 1.07 6.17 -10.86
C HIS A 61 0.42 7.52 -10.57
N GLY A 62 -0.92 7.53 -10.65
CA GLY A 62 -1.75 8.67 -10.27
C GLY A 62 -1.27 9.99 -10.88
N ARG A 63 -0.73 10.87 -10.05
CA ARG A 63 -0.24 12.21 -10.41
C ARG A 63 1.28 12.34 -10.38
N SER A 64 2.01 11.27 -10.04
CA SER A 64 3.46 11.22 -10.08
C SER A 64 3.98 10.94 -11.47
N GLU A 65 5.03 11.66 -11.86
CA GLU A 65 5.73 11.48 -13.14
C GLU A 65 6.70 10.30 -13.11
N GLY A 66 7.16 9.93 -14.28
CA GLY A 66 8.22 8.94 -14.51
C GLY A 66 7.69 7.58 -14.92
N PRO A 67 8.60 6.70 -15.31
CA PRO A 67 8.25 5.29 -15.46
C PRO A 67 8.09 4.65 -14.09
N PRO A 68 7.34 3.52 -13.99
CA PRO A 68 7.28 2.74 -12.75
C PRO A 68 8.67 2.24 -12.37
N LEU A 69 8.92 2.11 -11.08
CA LEU A 69 10.16 1.55 -10.57
C LEU A 69 10.13 0.03 -10.65
N ALA A 70 11.23 -0.57 -11.08
CA ALA A 70 11.28 -2.00 -11.44
C ALA A 70 11.40 -2.95 -10.24
N THR A 71 11.73 -2.47 -9.04
CA THR A 71 11.97 -3.31 -7.87
C THR A 71 11.39 -2.68 -6.60
N ILE A 72 11.01 -3.52 -5.65
CA ILE A 72 10.58 -3.07 -4.32
C ILE A 72 11.67 -2.24 -3.62
N ALA A 73 12.93 -2.64 -3.78
CA ALA A 73 14.07 -1.92 -3.21
C ALA A 73 14.15 -0.48 -3.74
N ALA A 74 14.03 -0.28 -5.06
CA ALA A 74 14.03 1.06 -5.66
C ALA A 74 12.82 1.89 -5.21
N MET A 75 11.65 1.26 -5.03
CA MET A 75 10.47 1.94 -4.51
C MET A 75 10.66 2.37 -3.05
N ALA A 76 11.29 1.52 -2.22
CA ALA A 76 11.60 1.84 -0.83
C ALA A 76 12.63 2.98 -0.72
N ASP A 77 13.66 2.97 -1.56
CA ASP A 77 14.65 4.05 -1.64
C ASP A 77 13.97 5.37 -2.05
N TRP A 78 13.07 5.32 -3.02
CA TRP A 78 12.31 6.50 -3.45
C TRP A 78 11.39 7.05 -2.33
N VAL A 79 10.77 6.20 -1.52
CA VAL A 79 10.00 6.65 -0.34
C VAL A 79 10.90 7.39 0.64
N VAL A 80 12.14 6.90 0.87
CA VAL A 80 13.11 7.57 1.74
C VAL A 80 13.55 8.92 1.15
N GLU A 81 13.78 9.00 -0.17
CA GLU A 81 14.09 10.27 -0.85
C GLU A 81 12.94 11.30 -0.69
N VAL A 82 11.67 10.87 -0.71
CA VAL A 82 10.53 11.74 -0.40
C VAL A 82 10.63 12.30 1.02
N LEU A 83 10.98 11.48 2.00
CA LEU A 83 11.17 11.93 3.38
C LEU A 83 12.32 12.93 3.49
N ASP A 84 13.45 12.68 2.77
CA ASP A 84 14.61 13.58 2.74
C ASP A 84 14.23 14.95 2.17
N GLN A 85 13.56 14.96 1.02
CA GLN A 85 13.12 16.20 0.36
C GLN A 85 12.18 17.04 1.22
N LEU A 86 11.40 16.39 2.09
CA LEU A 86 10.46 17.06 3.00
C LEU A 86 11.04 17.32 4.39
N ASN A 87 12.32 17.01 4.63
CA ASN A 87 12.99 17.12 5.93
C ASN A 87 12.26 16.35 7.04
N ILE A 88 11.68 15.19 6.71
CA ILE A 88 11.05 14.28 7.66
C ILE A 88 12.11 13.28 8.11
N GLU A 89 12.56 13.39 9.35
CA GLU A 89 13.62 12.52 9.88
C GLU A 89 13.16 11.06 9.96
N LYS A 90 11.94 10.81 10.45
CA LYS A 90 11.40 9.49 10.69
C LYS A 90 9.88 9.46 10.47
N ALA A 91 9.36 8.36 9.92
CA ALA A 91 7.93 8.21 9.68
C ALA A 91 7.41 6.81 10.00
N VAL A 92 6.11 6.71 10.28
CA VAL A 92 5.37 5.45 10.23
C VAL A 92 5.02 5.15 8.78
N LEU A 93 5.27 3.91 8.31
CA LEU A 93 4.88 3.49 6.96
C LEU A 93 3.69 2.53 7.02
N VAL A 94 2.65 2.83 6.29
CA VAL A 94 1.45 2.00 6.14
C VAL A 94 1.36 1.58 4.68
N GLY A 95 1.64 0.31 4.40
CA GLY A 95 1.62 -0.22 3.03
C GLY A 95 0.47 -1.18 2.79
N HIS A 96 -0.10 -1.16 1.59
CA HIS A 96 -1.08 -2.12 1.12
C HIS A 96 -0.49 -3.02 0.05
N SER A 97 -0.62 -4.33 0.18
CA SER A 97 -0.19 -5.30 -0.84
C SER A 97 1.28 -5.08 -1.24
N MET A 98 1.60 -4.71 -2.48
CA MET A 98 2.93 -4.27 -2.91
C MET A 98 3.51 -3.19 -1.97
N GLY A 99 2.71 -2.21 -1.58
CA GLY A 99 3.12 -1.16 -0.63
C GLY A 99 3.56 -1.71 0.73
N SER A 100 3.02 -2.86 1.16
CA SER A 100 3.50 -3.56 2.36
C SER A 100 4.92 -4.10 2.19
N LEU A 101 5.28 -4.60 1.01
CA LEU A 101 6.65 -5.04 0.71
C LEU A 101 7.62 -3.85 0.68
N ILE A 102 7.17 -2.70 0.16
CA ILE A 102 7.94 -1.45 0.15
C ILE A 102 8.21 -0.98 1.59
N ALA A 103 7.18 -0.95 2.44
CA ALA A 103 7.33 -0.58 3.85
C ALA A 103 8.23 -1.56 4.61
N LEU A 104 8.13 -2.85 4.30
CA LEU A 104 8.96 -3.91 4.87
C LEU A 104 10.43 -3.75 4.50
N ASP A 105 10.71 -3.50 3.21
CA ASP A 105 12.08 -3.30 2.71
C ASP A 105 12.69 -2.01 3.25
N ALA A 106 11.93 -0.91 3.30
CA ALA A 106 12.36 0.34 3.91
C ALA A 106 12.72 0.14 5.40
N ALA A 107 11.91 -0.59 6.16
CA ALA A 107 12.18 -0.87 7.57
C ALA A 107 13.42 -1.75 7.78
N ALA A 108 13.73 -2.65 6.84
CA ALA A 108 14.90 -3.53 6.92
C ALA A 108 16.21 -2.83 6.52
N ARG A 109 16.18 -1.99 5.46
CA ARG A 109 17.38 -1.34 4.91
C ARG A 109 17.60 0.09 5.42
N HIS A 110 16.55 0.79 5.80
CA HIS A 110 16.57 2.18 6.27
C HIS A 110 15.97 2.31 7.68
N ALA A 111 16.35 1.43 8.60
CA ALA A 111 15.75 1.30 9.93
C ALA A 111 15.70 2.63 10.73
N GLN A 112 16.68 3.52 10.55
CA GLN A 112 16.72 4.83 11.19
C GLN A 112 15.65 5.81 10.68
N ARG A 113 15.04 5.54 9.50
CA ARG A 113 14.03 6.38 8.87
C ARG A 113 12.59 5.91 9.15
N VAL A 114 12.45 4.70 9.71
CA VAL A 114 11.16 4.04 9.91
C VAL A 114 10.89 3.86 11.41
N GLU A 115 9.78 4.44 11.88
CA GLU A 115 9.38 4.34 13.29
C GLU A 115 8.61 3.05 13.57
N LYS A 116 7.60 2.78 12.74
CA LYS A 116 6.73 1.59 12.79
C LYS A 116 6.29 1.25 11.38
N ILE A 117 5.87 0.01 11.14
CA ILE A 117 5.21 -0.36 9.89
C ILE A 117 3.87 -1.05 10.12
N ALA A 118 2.87 -0.73 9.29
CA ALA A 118 1.63 -1.49 9.19
C ALA A 118 1.53 -2.12 7.79
N LEU A 119 1.41 -3.44 7.76
CA LEU A 119 1.38 -4.26 6.55
C LEU A 119 -0.06 -4.71 6.30
N VAL A 120 -0.73 -4.06 5.36
CA VAL A 120 -2.14 -4.32 5.02
C VAL A 120 -2.19 -5.27 3.83
N ALA A 121 -2.87 -6.40 3.97
CA ALA A 121 -3.02 -7.43 2.93
C ALA A 121 -1.66 -7.90 2.36
N VAL A 122 -0.76 -8.35 3.23
CA VAL A 122 0.58 -8.81 2.85
C VAL A 122 0.67 -10.33 2.75
N ALA A 123 1.42 -10.81 1.77
CA ALA A 123 1.94 -12.18 1.67
C ALA A 123 3.46 -12.16 1.58
N TYR A 124 4.10 -13.24 2.01
CA TYR A 124 5.54 -13.42 1.78
C TYR A 124 5.92 -14.90 1.73
N PRO A 125 6.56 -15.34 0.62
CA PRO A 125 6.78 -14.57 -0.62
C PRO A 125 5.46 -14.19 -1.31
N MET A 126 5.43 -13.03 -1.98
CA MET A 126 4.23 -12.55 -2.69
C MET A 126 4.30 -12.99 -4.17
N LYS A 127 4.06 -14.26 -4.43
CA LYS A 127 4.12 -14.82 -5.78
C LYS A 127 2.88 -14.48 -6.59
N VAL A 128 3.10 -13.95 -7.79
CA VAL A 128 2.07 -13.67 -8.79
C VAL A 128 2.07 -14.79 -9.82
N THR A 129 0.88 -15.25 -10.22
CA THR A 129 0.75 -16.35 -11.19
C THR A 129 1.18 -15.91 -12.59
N GLU A 130 1.79 -16.81 -13.36
CA GLU A 130 2.24 -16.53 -14.73
C GLU A 130 1.12 -16.03 -15.65
N PRO A 131 -0.12 -16.59 -15.63
CA PRO A 131 -1.20 -16.06 -16.45
C PRO A 131 -1.52 -14.59 -16.16
N PHE A 132 -1.44 -14.16 -14.88
CA PHE A 132 -1.68 -12.78 -14.50
C PHE A 132 -0.53 -11.85 -14.95
N LEU A 133 0.73 -12.28 -14.76
CA LEU A 133 1.90 -11.55 -15.25
C LEU A 133 1.87 -11.39 -16.78
N ASP A 134 1.55 -12.45 -17.50
CA ASP A 134 1.46 -12.44 -18.97
C ASP A 134 0.34 -11.53 -19.49
N ALA A 135 -0.83 -11.55 -18.88
CA ALA A 135 -1.92 -10.66 -19.23
C ALA A 135 -1.55 -9.20 -18.96
N ALA A 136 -0.92 -8.91 -17.80
CA ALA A 136 -0.46 -7.57 -17.45
C ALA A 136 0.65 -7.09 -18.41
N ARG A 137 1.58 -7.97 -18.82
CA ARG A 137 2.64 -7.65 -19.78
C ARG A 137 2.09 -7.24 -21.14
N ARG A 138 1.01 -7.88 -21.59
CA ARG A 138 0.33 -7.51 -22.85
C ARG A 138 -0.61 -6.32 -22.69
N ASN A 139 -0.74 -5.78 -21.46
CA ASN A 139 -1.74 -4.76 -21.12
C ASN A 139 -3.17 -5.20 -21.51
N ASP A 140 -3.47 -6.47 -21.30
CA ASP A 140 -4.75 -7.09 -21.60
C ASP A 140 -5.79 -6.68 -20.54
N LEU A 141 -7.02 -6.41 -20.96
CA LEU A 141 -8.13 -6.12 -20.04
C LEU A 141 -8.37 -7.26 -19.05
N ALA A 142 -8.08 -8.49 -19.42
CA ALA A 142 -8.16 -9.63 -18.52
C ALA A 142 -7.28 -9.47 -17.27
N ALA A 143 -6.15 -8.75 -17.35
CA ALA A 143 -5.34 -8.45 -16.16
C ALA A 143 -6.08 -7.51 -15.21
N PHE A 144 -6.80 -6.52 -15.74
CA PHE A 144 -7.57 -5.59 -14.93
C PHE A 144 -8.77 -6.28 -14.27
N ASP A 145 -9.41 -7.19 -14.98
CA ASP A 145 -10.50 -8.00 -14.44
C ASP A 145 -9.99 -8.94 -13.34
N MET A 146 -8.89 -9.66 -13.57
CA MET A 146 -8.25 -10.50 -12.54
C MET A 146 -7.89 -9.68 -11.29
N HIS A 147 -7.25 -8.53 -11.47
CA HIS A 147 -6.88 -7.64 -10.36
C HIS A 147 -8.13 -7.21 -9.58
N THR A 148 -9.19 -6.84 -10.27
CA THR A 148 -10.41 -6.34 -9.66
C THR A 148 -11.21 -7.45 -8.96
N ILE A 149 -11.36 -8.60 -9.61
CA ILE A 149 -12.12 -9.74 -9.07
C ILE A 149 -11.42 -10.32 -7.83
N TRP A 150 -10.12 -10.56 -7.92
CA TRP A 150 -9.36 -11.12 -6.80
C TRP A 150 -9.04 -10.10 -5.70
N GLY A 151 -9.03 -8.82 -6.07
CA GLY A 151 -8.78 -7.70 -5.16
C GLY A 151 -9.93 -7.40 -4.19
N HIS A 152 -11.07 -8.11 -4.28
CA HIS A 152 -12.21 -7.88 -3.42
C HIS A 152 -12.86 -9.19 -2.98
N ALA A 153 -13.52 -9.18 -1.83
CA ALA A 153 -14.34 -10.30 -1.38
C ALA A 153 -15.54 -10.51 -2.33
N ALA A 154 -15.94 -11.77 -2.52
CA ALA A 154 -16.94 -12.16 -3.52
C ALA A 154 -18.31 -11.49 -3.38
N GLN A 155 -18.67 -11.00 -2.19
CA GLN A 155 -19.94 -10.28 -1.98
C GLN A 155 -19.92 -8.81 -2.41
N VAL A 156 -18.74 -8.21 -2.60
CA VAL A 156 -18.59 -6.78 -2.94
C VAL A 156 -19.29 -6.39 -4.24
N PRO A 157 -19.14 -7.15 -5.35
CA PRO A 157 -19.88 -6.85 -6.59
C PRO A 157 -21.39 -6.95 -6.44
N LEU A 158 -21.87 -7.68 -5.43
CA LEU A 158 -23.31 -7.89 -5.17
C LEU A 158 -23.91 -6.85 -4.23
N GLY A 159 -23.21 -5.74 -3.97
CA GLY A 159 -23.68 -4.69 -3.07
C GLY A 159 -23.40 -4.96 -1.58
N GLY A 160 -22.58 -5.95 -1.24
CA GLY A 160 -22.17 -6.27 0.13
C GLY A 160 -21.13 -5.30 0.72
N ASN A 161 -21.10 -4.06 0.25
CA ASN A 161 -20.21 -3.03 0.74
C ASN A 161 -20.85 -2.28 1.94
N PRO A 162 -20.13 -2.13 3.08
CA PRO A 162 -20.64 -1.38 4.22
C PRO A 162 -20.77 0.13 3.96
N ASN A 163 -20.09 0.67 2.94
CA ASN A 163 -20.17 2.08 2.56
C ASN A 163 -21.18 2.28 1.42
N PRO A 164 -22.39 2.78 1.68
CA PRO A 164 -23.39 3.01 0.65
C PRO A 164 -22.87 3.98 -0.42
N GLY A 165 -23.14 3.67 -1.69
CA GLY A 165 -22.77 4.53 -2.83
C GLY A 165 -21.33 4.38 -3.33
N MET A 166 -20.49 3.59 -2.68
CA MET A 166 -19.16 3.23 -3.20
C MET A 166 -19.23 1.99 -4.09
N TRP A 167 -19.00 2.17 -5.38
CA TRP A 167 -18.83 1.05 -6.30
C TRP A 167 -17.36 0.70 -6.46
N MET A 168 -16.80 -0.02 -5.48
CA MET A 168 -15.37 -0.34 -5.40
C MET A 168 -14.84 -1.07 -6.63
N TYR A 169 -15.62 -1.92 -7.23
CA TYR A 169 -15.27 -2.64 -8.45
C TYR A 169 -15.03 -1.71 -9.64
N GLY A 170 -15.97 -0.80 -9.90
CA GLY A 170 -15.85 0.17 -10.98
C GLY A 170 -14.76 1.19 -10.72
N ASP A 171 -14.59 1.61 -9.49
CA ASP A 171 -13.51 2.51 -9.10
C ASP A 171 -12.13 1.87 -9.33
N ASN A 172 -11.94 0.61 -8.93
CA ASN A 172 -10.70 -0.12 -9.18
C ASN A 172 -10.41 -0.28 -10.68
N LEU A 173 -11.41 -0.69 -11.48
CA LEU A 173 -11.26 -0.78 -12.94
C LEU A 173 -10.95 0.59 -13.57
N ALA A 174 -11.58 1.66 -13.09
CA ALA A 174 -11.32 3.00 -13.59
C ALA A 174 -9.89 3.48 -13.32
N ARG A 175 -9.30 3.11 -12.18
CA ARG A 175 -7.89 3.38 -11.88
C ARG A 175 -6.96 2.59 -12.79
N LEU A 176 -7.16 1.27 -12.89
CA LEU A 176 -6.34 0.41 -13.74
C LEU A 176 -6.34 0.84 -15.21
N ARG A 177 -7.50 1.28 -15.74
CA ARG A 177 -7.61 1.78 -17.11
C ARG A 177 -6.90 3.11 -17.40
N ARG A 178 -6.52 3.86 -16.35
CA ARG A 178 -5.75 5.11 -16.49
C ARG A 178 -4.24 4.86 -16.44
N LEU A 179 -3.81 3.68 -16.04
CA LEU A 179 -2.38 3.35 -16.01
C LEU A 179 -1.79 3.37 -17.42
N ALA A 180 -0.57 3.86 -17.51
CA ALA A 180 0.20 3.68 -18.73
C ALA A 180 0.50 2.18 -18.95
N PRO A 181 0.59 1.73 -20.22
CA PRO A 181 0.94 0.36 -20.52
C PRO A 181 2.23 -0.09 -19.82
N GLY A 182 2.20 -1.30 -19.25
CA GLY A 182 3.35 -1.90 -18.57
C GLY A 182 3.48 -1.56 -17.08
N VAL A 183 2.79 -0.54 -16.56
CA VAL A 183 2.87 -0.17 -15.13
C VAL A 183 2.41 -1.34 -14.25
N LEU A 184 1.22 -1.88 -14.47
CA LEU A 184 0.72 -3.01 -13.69
C LEU A 184 1.66 -4.22 -13.74
N HIS A 185 2.22 -4.53 -14.92
CA HIS A 185 3.18 -5.61 -15.05
C HIS A 185 4.46 -5.38 -14.23
N SER A 186 5.00 -4.16 -14.27
CA SER A 186 6.19 -3.77 -13.48
C SER A 186 5.96 -4.00 -11.99
N ASP A 187 4.82 -3.57 -11.48
CA ASP A 187 4.44 -3.69 -10.07
C ASP A 187 4.28 -5.15 -9.62
N LEU A 188 3.53 -5.93 -10.41
CA LEU A 188 3.30 -7.35 -10.13
C LEU A 188 4.60 -8.14 -10.16
N LYS A 189 5.47 -7.84 -11.13
CA LYS A 189 6.79 -8.47 -11.26
C LYS A 189 7.69 -8.09 -10.08
N ALA A 190 7.77 -6.80 -9.74
CA ALA A 190 8.54 -6.34 -8.59
C ALA A 190 8.10 -7.02 -7.28
N SER A 191 6.78 -7.18 -7.09
CA SER A 191 6.21 -7.88 -5.94
C SER A 191 6.56 -9.37 -5.92
N SER A 192 6.47 -10.03 -7.09
CA SER A 192 6.74 -11.46 -7.24
C SER A 192 8.22 -11.81 -7.06
N ASP A 193 9.12 -10.93 -7.48
CA ASP A 193 10.57 -11.11 -7.40
C ASP A 193 11.16 -10.70 -6.06
N PHE A 194 10.40 -10.04 -5.20
CA PHE A 194 10.89 -9.49 -3.95
C PHE A 194 11.41 -10.58 -3.00
N VAL A 195 12.60 -10.35 -2.49
CA VAL A 195 13.23 -11.14 -1.42
C VAL A 195 13.68 -10.17 -0.33
N LEU A 196 13.17 -10.37 0.87
CA LEU A 196 13.53 -9.55 2.03
C LEU A 196 15.01 -9.73 2.35
N SER A 197 15.76 -8.64 2.35
CA SER A 197 17.16 -8.58 2.79
C SER A 197 17.25 -7.74 4.06
N GLY A 198 17.87 -8.28 5.10
CA GLY A 198 18.03 -7.59 6.38
C GLY A 198 16.95 -7.96 7.41
N THR A 199 16.93 -7.22 8.51
CA THR A 199 16.09 -7.50 9.68
C THR A 199 15.25 -6.28 10.04
N VAL A 200 13.95 -6.48 10.21
CA VAL A 200 13.02 -5.45 10.69
C VAL A 200 13.12 -5.37 12.21
N GLN A 201 13.44 -4.18 12.72
CA GLN A 201 13.62 -3.95 14.17
C GLN A 201 12.53 -3.09 14.78
N CYS A 202 11.75 -2.38 13.95
CA CYS A 202 10.66 -1.54 14.44
C CYS A 202 9.39 -2.36 14.74
N PRO A 203 8.44 -1.81 15.52
CA PRO A 203 7.14 -2.45 15.73
C PRO A 203 6.39 -2.68 14.41
N VAL A 204 5.74 -3.86 14.29
CA VAL A 204 5.00 -4.28 13.09
C VAL A 204 3.57 -4.66 13.43
N LEU A 205 2.62 -4.12 12.65
CA LEU A 205 1.23 -4.54 12.63
C LEU A 205 0.91 -5.22 11.29
N PHE A 206 0.28 -6.40 11.35
CA PHE A 206 -0.35 -7.06 10.22
C PHE A 206 -1.86 -6.82 10.26
N ILE A 207 -2.46 -6.34 9.16
CA ILE A 207 -3.91 -6.22 8.98
C ILE A 207 -4.28 -7.06 7.77
N LEU A 208 -5.00 -8.15 7.99
CA LEU A 208 -5.27 -9.16 6.95
C LEU A 208 -6.78 -9.37 6.79
N GLY A 209 -7.23 -9.49 5.55
CA GLY A 209 -8.62 -9.83 5.23
C GLY A 209 -8.83 -11.35 5.26
N LYS A 210 -9.82 -11.84 6.00
CA LYS A 210 -10.10 -13.28 6.10
C LYS A 210 -10.53 -13.89 4.76
N ARG A 211 -11.15 -13.07 3.90
CA ARG A 211 -11.66 -13.47 2.57
C ARG A 211 -10.73 -13.07 1.43
N ASP A 212 -9.52 -12.65 1.75
CA ASP A 212 -8.50 -12.29 0.76
C ASP A 212 -8.01 -13.53 0.01
N VAL A 213 -8.22 -13.54 -1.30
CA VAL A 213 -7.77 -14.63 -2.19
C VAL A 213 -6.43 -14.34 -2.85
N MET A 214 -6.01 -13.06 -2.91
CA MET A 214 -4.71 -12.66 -3.44
C MET A 214 -3.59 -12.91 -2.42
N THR A 215 -3.79 -12.46 -1.17
CA THR A 215 -2.85 -12.61 -0.07
C THR A 215 -3.56 -13.18 1.17
N PRO A 216 -3.99 -14.45 1.12
CA PRO A 216 -4.76 -15.04 2.20
C PRO A 216 -3.94 -15.02 3.51
N PRO A 217 -4.60 -14.89 4.69
CA PRO A 217 -3.92 -14.71 5.97
C PRO A 217 -2.79 -15.72 6.25
N ARG A 218 -2.94 -16.95 5.77
CA ARG A 218 -1.90 -17.98 5.91
C ARG A 218 -0.59 -17.63 5.19
N ALA A 219 -0.66 -16.84 4.11
CA ALA A 219 0.52 -16.45 3.33
C ALA A 219 1.41 -15.41 4.03
N ALA A 220 0.92 -14.77 5.10
CA ALA A 220 1.73 -13.91 5.96
C ALA A 220 2.45 -14.70 7.08
N GLY A 221 2.18 -15.98 7.24
CA GLY A 221 2.67 -16.78 8.37
C GLY A 221 4.18 -16.88 8.46
N GLU A 222 4.86 -17.10 7.33
CA GLU A 222 6.33 -17.16 7.28
C GLU A 222 6.95 -15.81 7.70
N LEU A 223 6.44 -14.72 7.16
CA LEU A 223 6.92 -13.39 7.48
C LEU A 223 6.73 -13.05 8.97
N ARG A 224 5.56 -13.38 9.51
CA ARG A 224 5.27 -13.17 10.93
C ARG A 224 6.19 -13.97 11.84
N GLY A 225 6.57 -15.17 11.45
CA GLY A 225 7.56 -15.99 12.17
C GLY A 225 8.96 -15.37 12.19
N LYS A 226 9.32 -14.61 11.15
CA LYS A 226 10.59 -13.89 11.05
C LYS A 226 10.58 -12.54 11.79
N ILE A 227 9.40 -11.95 12.03
CA ILE A 227 9.22 -10.64 12.66
C ILE A 227 8.44 -10.82 13.97
N SER A 228 9.18 -11.04 15.05
CA SER A 228 8.60 -11.22 16.39
C SER A 228 9.31 -10.30 17.39
N PRO A 229 8.56 -9.60 18.25
CA PRO A 229 7.09 -9.59 18.36
C PRO A 229 6.39 -8.71 17.30
N SER A 230 5.21 -9.15 16.84
CA SER A 230 4.36 -8.38 15.93
C SER A 230 2.89 -8.47 16.36
N GLN A 231 2.09 -7.46 15.97
CA GLN A 231 0.64 -7.44 16.19
C GLN A 231 -0.08 -7.98 14.95
N LEU A 232 -1.25 -8.60 15.14
CA LEU A 232 -2.10 -9.10 14.07
C LEU A 232 -3.56 -8.70 14.29
N THR A 233 -4.17 -8.14 13.26
CA THR A 233 -5.63 -7.97 13.14
C THR A 233 -6.10 -8.72 11.91
N VAL A 234 -7.09 -9.60 12.05
CA VAL A 234 -7.77 -10.28 10.94
C VAL A 234 -9.18 -9.73 10.85
N VAL A 235 -9.55 -9.21 9.67
CA VAL A 235 -10.86 -8.63 9.41
C VAL A 235 -11.75 -9.67 8.72
N ASP A 236 -12.76 -10.16 9.40
CA ASP A 236 -13.57 -11.30 8.95
C ASP A 236 -14.38 -11.04 7.67
N SER A 237 -14.84 -9.79 7.47
CA SER A 237 -15.72 -9.42 6.36
C SER A 237 -14.98 -9.01 5.08
N SER A 238 -13.66 -8.83 5.12
CA SER A 238 -12.91 -8.20 4.03
C SER A 238 -12.09 -9.20 3.20
N GLY A 239 -11.95 -8.88 1.91
CA GLY A 239 -10.97 -9.43 0.98
C GLY A 239 -9.67 -8.64 1.01
N HIS A 240 -9.07 -8.41 -0.18
CA HIS A 240 -7.79 -7.73 -0.34
C HIS A 240 -7.88 -6.21 -0.18
N GLY A 241 -9.01 -5.60 -0.57
CA GLY A 241 -9.24 -4.16 -0.53
C GLY A 241 -9.72 -3.64 0.84
N LEU A 242 -9.06 -4.03 1.94
CA LEU A 242 -9.48 -3.74 3.31
C LEU A 242 -9.84 -2.27 3.56
N MET A 243 -9.10 -1.33 2.96
CA MET A 243 -9.29 0.10 3.18
C MET A 243 -10.68 0.59 2.76
N GLY A 244 -11.28 -0.05 1.76
CA GLY A 244 -12.63 0.25 1.27
C GLY A 244 -13.68 -0.76 1.73
N GLU A 245 -13.33 -2.05 1.82
CA GLU A 245 -14.27 -3.12 2.22
C GLU A 245 -14.59 -3.11 3.72
N ALA A 246 -13.64 -2.71 4.55
CA ALA A 246 -13.79 -2.64 6.00
C ALA A 246 -13.04 -1.41 6.55
N PRO A 247 -13.43 -0.19 6.14
CA PRO A 247 -12.68 1.03 6.44
C PRO A 247 -12.53 1.30 7.94
N ASP A 248 -13.60 1.09 8.71
CA ASP A 248 -13.60 1.35 10.15
C ASP A 248 -12.70 0.36 10.89
N ALA A 249 -12.82 -0.94 10.61
CA ALA A 249 -11.98 -1.97 11.23
C ALA A 249 -10.49 -1.78 10.88
N THR A 250 -10.21 -1.38 9.63
CA THR A 250 -8.85 -1.05 9.18
C THR A 250 -8.32 0.19 9.90
N LEU A 251 -9.15 1.22 10.02
CA LEU A 251 -8.81 2.46 10.71
C LEU A 251 -8.57 2.22 12.19
N ASP A 252 -9.46 1.51 12.88
CA ASP A 252 -9.34 1.21 14.31
C ASP A 252 -8.04 0.46 14.64
N ALA A 253 -7.68 -0.53 13.80
CA ALA A 253 -6.43 -1.26 13.95
C ALA A 253 -5.20 -0.32 13.80
N LEU A 254 -5.21 0.56 12.80
CA LEU A 254 -4.16 1.56 12.60
C LEU A 254 -4.08 2.54 13.77
N VAL A 255 -5.21 3.09 14.21
CA VAL A 255 -5.27 4.05 15.33
C VAL A 255 -4.75 3.43 16.62
N ALA A 256 -5.17 2.21 16.93
CA ALA A 256 -4.71 1.49 18.13
C ALA A 256 -3.19 1.25 18.11
N PHE A 257 -2.62 0.98 16.92
CA PHE A 257 -1.20 0.71 16.76
C PHE A 257 -0.34 1.98 16.74
N LEU A 258 -0.80 3.03 16.08
CA LEU A 258 -0.02 4.27 15.90
C LEU A 258 0.03 5.12 17.18
N ARG A 259 -1.02 5.08 18.01
CA ARG A 259 -1.09 5.83 19.27
C ARG A 259 -0.23 5.26 20.41
N ARG A 260 0.25 4.03 20.29
CA ARG A 260 1.13 3.38 21.27
C ARG A 260 2.59 3.66 20.96
#